data_bacf4b57d9df7a3128db73f3a873d9fc
#
_entry.id   bacf4b57d9df7a3128db73f3a873d9fc
#
_cell.length_a   1.000
_cell.length_b   1.000
_cell.length_c   1.000
_cell.angle_alpha   90.00
_cell.angle_beta   90.00
_cell.angle_gamma   90.00
#
_symmetry.space_group_name_H-M   'P 1'
#
loop_
_entity.id
_entity.type
_entity.pdbx_description
1 polymer ?
#
loop_
_entity_poly.entity_id
_entity_poly.type
_entity_poly.pdbx_seq_one_letter_code
_entity_poly.pdbx_strand_id
1 'polypeptide(L)'
;MHNHQATNACDCERDLPEFNLMQTVKRRFFAMRNGALAEQMRSRGLTYRINFGLNLPQIKDIAADVTASVPHTKELIDLSMELWANEATRESRLMAPMIFPVDVFTRQLAEKWLSEAQTVEVADVLCHALLRKCGFAYDVAIELLQRPDASDMNRYAALRLLLNLVVTGAVGAAETQQAAIDEQRRSCSLTQGVAAQLLSEFE
;
A
#
# COMPACT_ATOMS: atom_id res chain seq x y z
N MET A 1 -27.01 67.71 13.41
CA MET A 1 -26.39 66.73 14.30
C MET A 1 -27.05 65.39 14.05
N HIS A 2 -26.46 64.60 13.16
CA HIS A 2 -26.93 63.22 12.90
C HIS A 2 -25.75 62.31 13.13
N ASN A 3 -25.90 61.49 14.17
CA ASN A 3 -24.91 60.54 14.59
C ASN A 3 -25.13 59.22 13.81
N HIS A 4 -24.20 58.88 12.91
CA HIS A 4 -24.19 57.56 12.27
C HIS A 4 -23.38 56.62 13.12
N GLN A 5 -24.07 55.73 13.80
CA GLN A 5 -23.48 54.56 14.44
C GLN A 5 -23.08 53.57 13.33
N ALA A 6 -21.79 53.30 13.22
CA ALA A 6 -21.22 52.20 12.43
C ALA A 6 -21.59 50.88 13.16
N THR A 7 -22.35 50.05 12.48
CA THR A 7 -22.57 48.67 12.87
C THR A 7 -21.30 47.88 12.63
N ASN A 8 -20.66 47.44 13.72
CA ASN A 8 -19.58 46.43 13.68
C ASN A 8 -20.15 45.14 13.09
N ALA A 9 -19.76 44.79 11.87
CA ALA A 9 -19.90 43.45 11.36
C ALA A 9 -19.03 42.52 12.21
N CYS A 10 -19.68 41.62 12.91
CA CYS A 10 -19.04 40.57 13.70
C CYS A 10 -18.40 39.59 12.73
N ASP A 11 -17.08 39.68 12.57
CA ASP A 11 -16.26 38.69 11.91
C ASP A 11 -16.25 37.40 12.74
N CYS A 12 -17.29 36.60 12.59
CA CYS A 12 -17.28 35.21 13.00
C CYS A 12 -16.61 34.38 11.90
N GLU A 13 -15.34 34.63 11.64
CA GLU A 13 -14.49 33.57 11.06
C GLU A 13 -14.47 32.45 12.12
N ARG A 14 -15.34 31.46 11.92
CA ARG A 14 -15.24 30.21 12.65
C ARG A 14 -13.94 29.56 12.22
N ASP A 15 -12.93 29.58 13.07
CA ASP A 15 -11.76 28.73 12.98
C ASP A 15 -12.26 27.28 12.89
N LEU A 16 -12.41 26.80 11.66
CA LEU A 16 -12.67 25.39 11.44
C LEU A 16 -11.43 24.64 11.92
N PRO A 17 -11.57 23.61 12.76
CA PRO A 17 -10.42 22.90 13.29
C PRO A 17 -9.56 22.44 12.12
N GLU A 18 -8.29 22.85 12.11
CA GLU A 18 -7.30 22.40 11.14
C GLU A 18 -7.10 20.90 11.34
N PHE A 19 -7.62 20.11 10.41
CA PHE A 19 -7.48 18.66 10.45
C PHE A 19 -6.06 18.26 10.07
N ASN A 20 -5.45 17.40 10.88
CA ASN A 20 -4.18 16.81 10.49
C ASN A 20 -4.37 15.92 9.22
N LEU A 21 -3.26 15.63 8.53
CA LEU A 21 -3.28 14.89 7.25
C LEU A 21 -4.00 13.53 7.38
N MET A 22 -3.78 12.80 8.46
CA MET A 22 -4.45 11.51 8.69
C MET A 22 -5.98 11.66 8.81
N GLN A 23 -6.45 12.68 9.52
CA GLN A 23 -7.88 12.96 9.63
C GLN A 23 -8.48 13.34 8.27
N THR A 24 -7.76 14.14 7.49
CA THR A 24 -8.16 14.52 6.13
C THR A 24 -8.29 13.28 5.23
N VAL A 25 -7.33 12.38 5.25
CA VAL A 25 -7.39 11.10 4.50
C VAL A 25 -8.58 10.26 4.95
N LYS A 26 -8.76 10.05 6.25
CA LYS A 26 -9.91 9.27 6.79
C LYS A 26 -11.26 9.87 6.38
N ARG A 27 -11.39 11.19 6.33
CA ARG A 27 -12.60 11.86 5.84
C ARG A 27 -12.85 11.59 4.35
N ARG A 28 -11.80 11.57 3.52
CA ARG A 28 -11.92 11.20 2.10
C ARG A 28 -12.37 9.75 1.95
N PHE A 29 -11.78 8.81 2.71
CA PHE A 29 -12.26 7.42 2.72
C PHE A 29 -13.73 7.33 3.09
N PHE A 30 -14.15 8.04 4.14
CA PHE A 30 -15.53 8.05 4.58
C PHE A 30 -16.49 8.67 3.55
N ALA A 31 -16.08 9.75 2.88
CA ALA A 31 -16.90 10.40 1.85
C ALA A 31 -17.15 9.50 0.64
N MET A 32 -16.19 8.65 0.27
CA MET A 32 -16.28 7.73 -0.87
C MET A 32 -16.71 6.30 -0.49
N ARG A 33 -17.10 6.07 0.78
CA ARG A 33 -17.43 4.74 1.28
C ARG A 33 -18.55 4.06 0.46
N ASN A 34 -18.39 2.76 0.27
CA ASN A 34 -19.36 1.88 -0.36
C ASN A 34 -19.67 0.69 0.55
N GLY A 35 -20.80 0.77 1.27
CA GLY A 35 -21.19 -0.26 2.24
C GLY A 35 -21.48 -1.61 1.59
N ALA A 36 -22.05 -1.63 0.38
CA ALA A 36 -22.34 -2.88 -0.34
C ALA A 36 -21.03 -3.59 -0.75
N LEU A 37 -20.05 -2.85 -1.25
CA LEU A 37 -18.74 -3.41 -1.58
C LEU A 37 -17.99 -3.87 -0.33
N ALA A 38 -18.05 -3.10 0.77
CA ALA A 38 -17.45 -3.49 2.05
C ALA A 38 -18.05 -4.81 2.56
N GLU A 39 -19.36 -5.00 2.46
CA GLU A 39 -20.03 -6.25 2.85
C GLU A 39 -19.64 -7.42 1.94
N GLN A 40 -19.58 -7.19 0.63
CA GLN A 40 -19.11 -8.20 -0.32
C GLN A 40 -17.66 -8.63 -0.02
N MET A 41 -16.79 -7.71 0.36
CA MET A 41 -15.41 -8.04 0.75
C MET A 41 -15.39 -8.88 2.02
N ARG A 42 -16.20 -8.56 3.04
CA ARG A 42 -16.32 -9.36 4.28
C ARG A 42 -16.84 -10.76 4.00
N SER A 43 -17.84 -10.92 3.16
CA SER A 43 -18.38 -12.23 2.79
C SER A 43 -17.36 -13.12 2.06
N ARG A 44 -16.32 -12.51 1.47
CA ARG A 44 -15.16 -13.19 0.85
C ARG A 44 -13.98 -13.41 1.80
N GLY A 45 -14.16 -13.15 3.09
CA GLY A 45 -13.15 -13.43 4.11
C GLY A 45 -12.25 -12.25 4.49
N LEU A 46 -12.59 -11.01 4.10
CA LEU A 46 -11.83 -9.84 4.55
C LEU A 46 -12.04 -9.61 6.06
N THR A 47 -10.95 -9.57 6.83
CA THR A 47 -10.95 -9.54 8.29
C THR A 47 -10.67 -8.18 8.91
N TYR A 48 -10.45 -7.12 8.12
CA TYR A 48 -10.20 -5.78 8.65
C TYR A 48 -11.39 -5.27 9.49
N ARG A 49 -11.10 -4.72 10.68
CA ARG A 49 -12.12 -4.13 11.55
C ARG A 49 -12.86 -2.97 10.87
N ILE A 50 -12.12 -2.15 10.13
CA ILE A 50 -12.64 -1.02 9.37
C ILE A 50 -12.35 -1.26 7.89
N ASN A 51 -13.41 -1.21 7.08
CA ASN A 51 -13.37 -1.30 5.64
C ASN A 51 -14.41 -0.34 5.07
N PHE A 52 -13.96 0.69 4.39
CA PHE A 52 -14.83 1.67 3.74
C PHE A 52 -15.42 1.17 2.41
N GLY A 53 -14.89 0.07 1.87
CA GLY A 53 -15.32 -0.52 0.60
C GLY A 53 -14.90 0.30 -0.61
N LEU A 54 -13.75 0.97 -0.54
CA LEU A 54 -13.18 1.64 -1.70
C LEU A 54 -12.52 0.61 -2.63
N ASN A 55 -12.69 0.82 -3.94
CA ASN A 55 -11.90 0.08 -4.91
C ASN A 55 -10.49 0.67 -5.04
N LEU A 56 -9.58 -0.08 -5.67
CA LEU A 56 -8.18 0.33 -5.79
C LEU A 56 -7.99 1.64 -6.58
N PRO A 57 -8.72 1.91 -7.70
CA PRO A 57 -8.68 3.20 -8.37
C PRO A 57 -9.02 4.38 -7.46
N GLN A 58 -10.08 4.29 -6.66
CA GLN A 58 -10.46 5.35 -5.71
C GLN A 58 -9.37 5.62 -4.67
N ILE A 59 -8.71 4.57 -4.15
CA ILE A 59 -7.58 4.74 -3.22
C ILE A 59 -6.40 5.41 -3.92
N LYS A 60 -6.10 5.04 -5.18
CA LYS A 60 -5.05 5.67 -5.99
C LYS A 60 -5.32 7.15 -6.25
N ASP A 61 -6.56 7.53 -6.55
CA ASP A 61 -6.94 8.92 -6.77
C ASP A 61 -6.73 9.75 -5.50
N ILE A 62 -7.16 9.23 -4.33
CA ILE A 62 -6.92 9.88 -3.04
C ILE A 62 -5.42 10.00 -2.75
N ALA A 63 -4.63 8.95 -3.03
CA ALA A 63 -3.19 8.97 -2.84
C ALA A 63 -2.50 10.02 -3.74
N ALA A 64 -2.90 10.12 -5.01
CA ALA A 64 -2.39 11.10 -5.94
C ALA A 64 -2.68 12.54 -5.49
N ASP A 65 -3.92 12.81 -5.07
CA ASP A 65 -4.33 14.13 -4.55
C ASP A 65 -3.54 14.51 -3.29
N VAL A 66 -3.35 13.56 -2.37
CA VAL A 66 -2.58 13.80 -1.14
C VAL A 66 -1.12 14.09 -1.48
N THR A 67 -0.51 13.29 -2.35
CA THR A 67 0.88 13.50 -2.76
C THR A 67 1.07 14.86 -3.44
N ALA A 68 0.10 15.30 -4.26
CA ALA A 68 0.15 16.60 -4.92
C ALA A 68 -0.07 17.78 -3.96
N SER A 69 -0.83 17.58 -2.87
CA SER A 69 -1.18 18.63 -1.91
C SER A 69 -0.17 18.80 -0.77
N VAL A 70 0.68 17.80 -0.52
CA VAL A 70 1.69 17.82 0.57
C VAL A 70 3.06 18.15 0.00
N PRO A 71 3.58 19.38 0.22
CA PRO A 71 4.81 19.84 -0.42
C PRO A 71 6.09 19.26 0.21
N HIS A 72 6.00 18.74 1.44
CA HIS A 72 7.18 18.29 2.18
C HIS A 72 7.28 16.77 2.25
N THR A 73 8.38 16.23 1.75
CA THR A 73 8.70 14.79 1.78
C THR A 73 8.55 14.17 3.17
N LYS A 74 8.97 14.88 4.22
CA LYS A 74 8.85 14.42 5.61
C LYS A 74 7.40 14.17 6.01
N GLU A 75 6.50 15.06 5.67
CA GLU A 75 5.06 14.92 6.00
C GLU A 75 4.44 13.71 5.28
N LEU A 76 4.85 13.43 4.03
CA LEU A 76 4.44 12.23 3.30
C LEU A 76 4.96 10.95 3.97
N ILE A 77 6.22 10.96 4.44
CA ILE A 77 6.79 9.83 5.18
C ILE A 77 6.02 9.59 6.46
N ASP A 78 5.83 10.64 7.28
CA ASP A 78 5.13 10.54 8.56
C ASP A 78 3.69 10.03 8.36
N LEU A 79 2.96 10.58 7.39
CA LEU A 79 1.60 10.13 7.03
C LEU A 79 1.59 8.67 6.56
N SER A 80 2.51 8.30 5.69
CA SER A 80 2.59 6.93 5.17
C SER A 80 2.88 5.92 6.28
N MET A 81 3.79 6.25 7.20
CA MET A 81 4.09 5.43 8.38
C MET A 81 2.88 5.31 9.31
N GLU A 82 2.14 6.38 9.53
CA GLU A 82 0.91 6.37 10.34
C GLU A 82 -0.19 5.54 9.68
N LEU A 83 -0.36 5.65 8.36
CA LEU A 83 -1.30 4.83 7.58
C LEU A 83 -0.93 3.35 7.63
N TRP A 84 0.37 3.03 7.49
CA TRP A 84 0.84 1.65 7.58
C TRP A 84 0.64 1.06 8.98
N ALA A 85 0.90 1.80 10.02
CA ALA A 85 0.67 1.39 11.41
C ALA A 85 -0.82 1.19 11.76
N ASN A 86 -1.73 1.73 10.95
CA ASN A 86 -3.17 1.57 11.16
C ASN A 86 -3.68 0.22 10.61
N GLU A 87 -3.33 -0.86 11.29
CA GLU A 87 -3.69 -2.24 10.91
C GLU A 87 -5.21 -2.51 10.92
N ALA A 88 -5.98 -1.69 11.63
CA ALA A 88 -7.42 -1.86 11.72
C ALA A 88 -8.16 -1.48 10.43
N THR A 89 -7.56 -0.65 9.56
CA THR A 89 -8.22 -0.07 8.39
C THR A 89 -7.56 -0.54 7.09
N ARG A 90 -8.34 -1.26 6.24
CA ARG A 90 -7.87 -1.78 4.95
C ARG A 90 -7.29 -0.67 4.05
N GLU A 91 -8.05 0.40 3.82
CA GLU A 91 -7.67 1.49 2.92
C GLU A 91 -6.39 2.20 3.37
N SER A 92 -6.15 2.29 4.68
CA SER A 92 -4.90 2.84 5.23
C SER A 92 -3.69 1.98 4.83
N ARG A 93 -3.78 0.67 5.01
CA ARG A 93 -2.71 -0.28 4.63
C ARG A 93 -2.42 -0.27 3.13
N LEU A 94 -3.45 -0.11 2.30
CA LEU A 94 -3.30 -0.03 0.84
C LEU A 94 -2.72 1.31 0.39
N MET A 95 -3.12 2.42 1.01
CA MET A 95 -2.68 3.75 0.60
C MET A 95 -1.22 4.04 1.01
N ALA A 96 -0.76 3.52 2.15
CA ALA A 96 0.57 3.77 2.67
C ALA A 96 1.70 3.59 1.63
N PRO A 97 1.83 2.44 0.93
CA PRO A 97 2.88 2.25 -0.06
C PRO A 97 2.70 3.09 -1.34
N MET A 98 1.51 3.67 -1.56
CA MET A 98 1.27 4.52 -2.73
C MET A 98 1.83 5.93 -2.57
N ILE A 99 1.91 6.43 -1.32
CA ILE A 99 2.35 7.79 -1.03
C ILE A 99 3.77 7.87 -0.45
N PHE A 100 4.37 6.72 -0.08
CA PHE A 100 5.74 6.74 0.47
C PHE A 100 6.74 7.14 -0.60
N PRO A 101 7.61 8.15 -0.37
CA PRO A 101 8.64 8.57 -1.33
C PRO A 101 9.70 7.48 -1.52
N VAL A 102 9.85 7.00 -2.76
CA VAL A 102 10.72 5.86 -3.10
C VAL A 102 12.18 6.09 -2.73
N ASP A 103 12.68 7.31 -2.96
CA ASP A 103 14.10 7.65 -2.82
C ASP A 103 14.63 7.52 -1.38
N VAL A 104 13.72 7.53 -0.40
CA VAL A 104 14.05 7.42 1.03
C VAL A 104 13.54 6.12 1.65
N PHE A 105 12.94 5.22 0.85
CA PHE A 105 12.47 3.93 1.33
C PHE A 105 13.65 2.97 1.46
N THR A 106 13.97 2.57 2.69
CA THR A 106 15.13 1.75 2.98
C THR A 106 14.83 0.25 2.86
N ARG A 107 15.88 -0.54 2.60
CA ARG A 107 15.79 -2.00 2.62
C ARG A 107 15.23 -2.54 3.94
N GLN A 108 15.71 -2.02 5.08
CA GLN A 108 15.22 -2.44 6.39
C GLN A 108 13.71 -2.20 6.55
N LEU A 109 13.21 -1.06 6.04
CA LEU A 109 11.78 -0.76 6.07
C LEU A 109 10.99 -1.69 5.13
N ALA A 110 11.56 -2.04 3.98
CA ALA A 110 10.98 -3.01 3.06
C ALA A 110 10.79 -4.38 3.69
N GLU A 111 11.83 -4.91 4.34
CA GLU A 111 11.77 -6.19 5.05
C GLU A 111 10.73 -6.18 6.18
N LYS A 112 10.65 -5.07 6.93
CA LYS A 112 9.63 -4.87 7.96
C LYS A 112 8.23 -4.89 7.35
N TRP A 113 7.97 -4.09 6.32
CA TRP A 113 6.63 -4.00 5.72
C TRP A 113 6.21 -5.30 5.04
N LEU A 114 7.14 -6.04 4.44
CA LEU A 114 6.89 -7.38 3.91
C LEU A 114 6.48 -8.36 5.01
N SER A 115 7.14 -8.33 6.17
CA SER A 115 6.79 -9.20 7.31
C SER A 115 5.44 -8.84 7.95
N GLU A 116 5.00 -7.59 7.82
CA GLU A 116 3.75 -7.06 8.36
C GLU A 116 2.58 -7.11 7.35
N ALA A 117 2.82 -7.51 6.10
CA ALA A 117 1.78 -7.67 5.08
C ALA A 117 0.95 -8.93 5.36
N GLN A 118 -0.27 -8.74 5.88
CA GLN A 118 -1.13 -9.83 6.34
C GLN A 118 -2.09 -10.37 5.27
N THR A 119 -2.24 -9.67 4.15
CA THR A 119 -3.16 -10.06 3.07
C THR A 119 -2.48 -9.98 1.71
N VAL A 120 -2.93 -10.83 0.78
CA VAL A 120 -2.51 -10.82 -0.63
C VAL A 120 -2.66 -9.43 -1.24
N GLU A 121 -3.77 -8.75 -0.98
CA GLU A 121 -4.04 -7.42 -1.53
C GLU A 121 -3.01 -6.38 -1.06
N VAL A 122 -2.64 -6.39 0.21
CA VAL A 122 -1.60 -5.49 0.75
C VAL A 122 -0.23 -5.84 0.18
N ALA A 123 0.12 -7.13 0.09
CA ALA A 123 1.37 -7.58 -0.52
C ALA A 123 1.46 -7.15 -1.99
N ASP A 124 0.38 -7.32 -2.77
CA ASP A 124 0.32 -6.91 -4.17
C ASP A 124 0.52 -5.40 -4.34
N VAL A 125 -0.16 -4.60 -3.53
CA VAL A 125 -0.04 -3.14 -3.61
C VAL A 125 1.34 -2.68 -3.16
N LEU A 126 1.89 -3.24 -2.09
CA LEU A 126 3.25 -2.94 -1.60
C LEU A 126 4.29 -3.23 -2.68
N CYS A 127 4.23 -4.41 -3.28
CA CYS A 127 5.16 -4.83 -4.33
C CYS A 127 5.03 -3.97 -5.60
N HIS A 128 3.79 -3.68 -6.03
CA HIS A 128 3.54 -2.96 -7.28
C HIS A 128 3.72 -1.44 -7.14
N ALA A 129 3.22 -0.82 -6.06
CA ALA A 129 3.25 0.63 -5.93
C ALA A 129 4.61 1.16 -5.50
N LEU A 130 5.33 0.42 -4.65
CA LEU A 130 6.55 0.89 -3.98
C LEU A 130 7.76 0.01 -4.29
N LEU A 131 7.78 -1.27 -3.86
CA LEU A 131 9.00 -2.08 -3.85
C LEU A 131 9.64 -2.28 -5.22
N ARG A 132 8.86 -2.52 -6.28
CA ARG A 132 9.41 -2.70 -7.63
C ARG A 132 10.25 -1.53 -8.15
N LYS A 133 10.15 -0.35 -7.52
CA LYS A 133 10.90 0.86 -7.88
C LYS A 133 12.21 0.99 -7.10
N CYS A 134 12.43 0.15 -6.09
CA CYS A 134 13.62 0.19 -5.24
C CYS A 134 14.74 -0.64 -5.86
N GLY A 135 15.97 -0.09 -5.89
CA GLY A 135 17.12 -0.79 -6.47
C GLY A 135 17.51 -2.11 -5.78
N PHE A 136 17.09 -2.28 -4.53
CA PHE A 136 17.33 -3.50 -3.72
C PHE A 136 16.20 -4.55 -3.81
N ALA A 137 15.17 -4.30 -4.62
CA ALA A 137 13.95 -5.13 -4.65
C ALA A 137 14.21 -6.59 -5.00
N TYR A 138 15.09 -6.84 -5.98
CA TYR A 138 15.45 -8.18 -6.40
C TYR A 138 16.12 -8.97 -5.29
N ASP A 139 17.15 -8.41 -4.69
CA ASP A 139 17.92 -9.06 -3.63
C ASP A 139 17.02 -9.42 -2.43
N VAL A 140 16.15 -8.48 -2.02
CA VAL A 140 15.19 -8.71 -0.93
C VAL A 140 14.24 -9.86 -1.26
N ALA A 141 13.75 -9.94 -2.50
CA ALA A 141 12.83 -11.01 -2.90
C ALA A 141 13.51 -12.38 -2.92
N ILE A 142 14.70 -12.49 -3.51
CA ILE A 142 15.48 -13.75 -3.55
C ILE A 142 15.86 -14.21 -2.15
N GLU A 143 16.42 -13.33 -1.32
CA GLU A 143 16.80 -13.67 0.04
C GLU A 143 15.60 -14.11 0.89
N LEU A 144 14.44 -13.49 0.70
CA LEU A 144 13.22 -13.87 1.40
C LEU A 144 12.75 -15.29 1.02
N LEU A 145 12.88 -15.68 -0.25
CA LEU A 145 12.58 -17.04 -0.71
C LEU A 145 13.58 -18.09 -0.20
N GLN A 146 14.83 -17.69 0.02
CA GLN A 146 15.88 -18.56 0.55
C GLN A 146 15.78 -18.78 2.07
N ARG A 147 15.04 -17.93 2.79
CA ARG A 147 14.84 -18.08 4.25
C ARG A 147 13.98 -19.31 4.56
N PRO A 148 14.46 -20.25 5.36
CA PRO A 148 13.69 -21.46 5.70
C PRO A 148 12.46 -21.18 6.57
N ASP A 149 12.49 -20.08 7.35
CA ASP A 149 11.44 -19.63 8.26
C ASP A 149 10.47 -18.62 7.62
N ALA A 150 10.63 -18.29 6.34
CA ALA A 150 9.72 -17.38 5.64
C ALA A 150 8.29 -17.95 5.61
N SER A 151 7.33 -17.14 6.06
CA SER A 151 5.91 -17.49 5.99
C SER A 151 5.43 -17.62 4.54
N ASP A 152 4.33 -18.33 4.30
CA ASP A 152 3.75 -18.45 2.96
C ASP A 152 3.35 -17.09 2.38
N MET A 153 2.92 -16.14 3.23
CA MET A 153 2.61 -14.77 2.79
C MET A 153 3.88 -14.01 2.36
N ASN A 154 4.99 -14.18 3.09
CA ASN A 154 6.27 -13.57 2.72
C ASN A 154 6.79 -14.13 1.40
N ARG A 155 6.66 -15.45 1.19
CA ARG A 155 7.01 -16.11 -0.07
C ARG A 155 6.12 -15.64 -1.22
N TYR A 156 4.80 -15.51 -0.97
CA TYR A 156 3.88 -14.92 -1.93
C TYR A 156 4.34 -13.51 -2.35
N ALA A 157 4.62 -12.65 -1.37
CA ALA A 157 5.06 -11.27 -1.63
C ALA A 157 6.38 -11.24 -2.43
N ALA A 158 7.34 -12.11 -2.09
CA ALA A 158 8.60 -12.21 -2.82
C ALA A 158 8.40 -12.64 -4.29
N LEU A 159 7.60 -13.67 -4.55
CA LEU A 159 7.26 -14.10 -5.92
C LEU A 159 6.51 -13.00 -6.69
N ARG A 160 5.58 -12.30 -6.02
CA ARG A 160 4.85 -11.20 -6.62
C ARG A 160 5.77 -10.04 -6.99
N LEU A 161 6.77 -9.75 -6.15
CA LEU A 161 7.78 -8.75 -6.42
C LEU A 161 8.65 -9.15 -7.61
N LEU A 162 9.13 -10.41 -7.67
CA LEU A 162 9.88 -10.93 -8.80
C LEU A 162 9.07 -10.86 -10.11
N LEU A 163 7.80 -11.24 -10.08
CA LEU A 163 6.93 -11.14 -11.25
C LEU A 163 6.82 -9.68 -11.74
N ASN A 164 6.63 -8.72 -10.85
CA ASN A 164 6.60 -7.31 -11.22
C ASN A 164 7.92 -6.82 -11.83
N LEU A 165 9.06 -7.33 -11.36
CA LEU A 165 10.39 -6.98 -11.86
C LEU A 165 10.68 -7.62 -13.24
N VAL A 166 10.30 -8.87 -13.43
CA VAL A 166 10.44 -9.58 -14.73
C VAL A 166 9.61 -8.90 -15.80
N VAL A 167 8.34 -8.62 -15.54
CA VAL A 167 7.44 -7.93 -16.49
C VAL A 167 7.98 -6.55 -16.89
N THR A 168 8.74 -5.89 -16.02
CA THR A 168 9.39 -4.60 -16.34
C THR A 168 10.78 -4.74 -16.97
N GLY A 169 11.28 -5.96 -17.17
CA GLY A 169 12.62 -6.21 -17.72
C GLY A 169 13.78 -5.86 -16.78
N ALA A 170 13.50 -5.76 -15.48
CA ALA A 170 14.47 -5.26 -14.50
C ALA A 170 15.42 -6.34 -13.93
N VAL A 171 15.20 -7.64 -14.23
CA VAL A 171 15.97 -8.72 -13.59
C VAL A 171 16.26 -9.90 -14.54
N GLY A 172 17.33 -10.64 -14.24
CA GLY A 172 17.79 -11.81 -14.98
C GLY A 172 16.92 -13.07 -14.77
N ALA A 173 16.93 -13.95 -15.79
CA ALA A 173 15.97 -15.04 -15.89
C ALA A 173 16.30 -16.26 -15.00
N ALA A 174 17.56 -16.73 -14.95
CA ALA A 174 17.88 -18.08 -14.46
C ALA A 174 17.58 -18.29 -12.96
N GLU A 175 18.02 -17.39 -12.09
CA GLU A 175 17.80 -17.51 -10.64
C GLU A 175 16.34 -17.30 -10.28
N THR A 176 15.67 -16.36 -10.96
CA THR A 176 14.22 -16.08 -10.77
C THR A 176 13.39 -17.30 -11.19
N GLN A 177 13.71 -17.90 -12.32
CA GLN A 177 13.05 -19.12 -12.80
C GLN A 177 13.25 -20.28 -11.83
N GLN A 178 14.48 -20.49 -11.34
CA GLN A 178 14.77 -21.52 -10.36
C GLN A 178 14.00 -21.34 -9.07
N ALA A 179 13.93 -20.10 -8.55
CA ALA A 179 13.15 -19.79 -7.36
C ALA A 179 11.65 -20.10 -7.54
N ALA A 180 11.09 -19.80 -8.72
CA ALA A 180 9.69 -20.12 -9.03
C ALA A 180 9.46 -21.65 -9.13
N ILE A 181 10.39 -22.42 -9.72
CA ILE A 181 10.35 -23.88 -9.78
C ILE A 181 10.38 -24.49 -8.38
N ASP A 182 11.26 -24.01 -7.52
CA ASP A 182 11.40 -24.52 -6.15
C ASP A 182 10.15 -24.24 -5.32
N GLU A 183 9.53 -23.07 -5.51
CA GLU A 183 8.28 -22.73 -4.83
C GLU A 183 7.09 -23.56 -5.37
N GLN A 184 7.04 -23.87 -6.66
CA GLN A 184 6.04 -24.80 -7.20
C GLN A 184 6.11 -26.20 -6.56
N ARG A 185 7.31 -26.70 -6.30
CA ARG A 185 7.53 -28.00 -5.63
C ARG A 185 7.03 -28.04 -4.19
N ARG A 186 6.94 -26.87 -3.53
CA ARG A 186 6.35 -26.78 -2.17
C ARG A 186 4.85 -27.03 -2.16
N SER A 187 4.17 -26.93 -3.30
CA SER A 187 2.73 -27.17 -3.47
C SER A 187 1.84 -26.35 -2.50
N CYS A 188 2.28 -25.15 -2.13
CA CYS A 188 1.51 -24.22 -1.30
C CYS A 188 0.43 -23.54 -2.13
N SER A 189 -0.84 -23.65 -1.71
CA SER A 189 -1.98 -23.07 -2.45
C SER A 189 -1.91 -21.55 -2.60
N LEU A 190 -1.27 -20.85 -1.65
CA LEU A 190 -1.13 -19.38 -1.69
C LEU A 190 -0.12 -18.93 -2.76
N THR A 191 0.99 -19.65 -2.89
CA THR A 191 2.13 -19.25 -3.76
C THR A 191 2.09 -19.87 -5.14
N GLN A 192 1.40 -21.00 -5.30
CA GLN A 192 1.40 -21.80 -6.53
C GLN A 192 0.94 -21.01 -7.77
N GLY A 193 -0.09 -20.18 -7.65
CA GLY A 193 -0.61 -19.39 -8.75
C GLY A 193 0.38 -18.32 -9.23
N VAL A 194 1.02 -17.59 -8.31
CA VAL A 194 2.00 -16.55 -8.67
C VAL A 194 3.29 -17.16 -9.18
N ALA A 195 3.72 -18.32 -8.65
CA ALA A 195 4.88 -19.03 -9.17
C ALA A 195 4.65 -19.54 -10.60
N ALA A 196 3.46 -20.04 -10.92
CA ALA A 196 3.09 -20.43 -12.27
C ALA A 196 3.07 -19.23 -13.24
N GLN A 197 2.52 -18.10 -12.82
CA GLN A 197 2.58 -16.88 -13.62
C GLN A 197 4.01 -16.42 -13.88
N LEU A 198 4.88 -16.45 -12.85
CA LEU A 198 6.28 -16.09 -13.00
C LEU A 198 7.01 -16.99 -13.98
N LEU A 199 6.73 -18.29 -13.99
CA LEU A 199 7.32 -19.23 -14.94
C LEU A 199 6.86 -18.96 -16.38
N SER A 200 5.59 -18.58 -16.59
CA SER A 200 5.06 -18.29 -17.93
C SER A 200 5.70 -17.05 -18.58
N GLU A 201 6.35 -16.18 -17.81
CA GLU A 201 7.10 -15.04 -18.39
C GLU A 201 8.43 -15.45 -19.03
N PHE A 202 8.85 -16.72 -18.88
CA PHE A 202 10.10 -17.26 -19.43
C PHE A 202 9.87 -18.27 -20.57
N GLU A 203 8.62 -18.55 -20.94
CA GLU A 203 8.22 -19.39 -22.07
C GLU A 203 8.11 -18.58 -23.38
#